data_b6a24260e9c8779f7e616e0f798c2073
#
_entry.id   b6a24260e9c8779f7e616e0f798c2073
#
_cell.length_a   1.000
_cell.length_b   1.000
_cell.length_c   1.000
_cell.angle_alpha   90.00
_cell.angle_beta   90.00
_cell.angle_gamma   90.00
#
_symmetry.space_group_name_H-M   'P 1'
#
loop_
_entity.id
_entity.type
_entity.pdbx_description
1 polymer ?
#
loop_
_entity_poly.entity_id
_entity_poly.type
_entity_poly.pdbx_seq_one_letter_code
_entity_poly.pdbx_strand_id
1 'polypeptide(L)'
;MSLELLSLENIEEIAHQYGYWAVFIGITLENMGIPIPGETITIVGGFLAGSGDLNYWLVLVSAITGAVLGDNFGYWLGRAGGWPFLLKVGKFFRIPPQKLELAKEQFSKNAPRAVFFGRFVALLRIFAGPMAGIARMPYGRFFLCNLGGATVWATIMVTLSFFLGRLFPLHQLVSSMARFGILALIIVLAWTIIHPILESRKKMA
;
A
#
# COMPACT_ATOMS: atom_id res chain seq x y z
N MET A 1 -22.46 5.10 25.64
CA MET A 1 -22.62 4.46 24.31
C MET A 1 -21.40 4.52 23.39
N SER A 2 -20.40 5.33 23.66
CA SER A 2 -19.22 5.49 22.78
C SER A 2 -17.94 4.77 23.23
N LEU A 3 -17.86 4.23 24.43
CA LEU A 3 -16.69 3.49 24.93
C LEU A 3 -16.84 1.96 24.82
N GLU A 4 -18.05 1.45 24.78
CA GLU A 4 -18.32 0.01 24.58
C GLU A 4 -18.03 -0.45 23.13
N LEU A 5 -18.07 0.47 22.16
CA LEU A 5 -17.69 0.17 20.76
C LEU A 5 -16.17 -0.08 20.56
N LEU A 6 -15.36 0.28 21.56
CA LEU A 6 -13.90 0.10 21.57
C LEU A 6 -13.46 -1.06 22.46
N SER A 7 -14.38 -1.92 22.92
CA SER A 7 -13.98 -3.15 23.60
C SER A 7 -13.21 -4.04 22.64
N LEU A 8 -12.18 -4.73 23.12
CA LEU A 8 -11.40 -5.66 22.31
C LEU A 8 -12.28 -6.71 21.63
N GLU A 9 -13.32 -7.17 22.30
CA GLU A 9 -14.31 -8.13 21.79
C GLU A 9 -15.05 -7.59 20.55
N ASN A 10 -15.49 -6.33 20.56
CA ASN A 10 -16.15 -5.71 19.42
C ASN A 10 -15.18 -5.48 18.24
N ILE A 11 -13.93 -5.17 18.53
CA ILE A 11 -12.89 -5.03 17.50
C ILE A 11 -12.59 -6.39 16.86
N GLU A 12 -12.51 -7.45 17.63
CA GLU A 12 -12.32 -8.82 17.14
C GLU A 12 -13.53 -9.26 16.29
N GLU A 13 -14.77 -9.00 16.72
CA GLU A 13 -15.98 -9.32 15.98
C GLU A 13 -16.06 -8.56 14.65
N ILE A 14 -15.76 -7.27 14.65
CA ILE A 14 -15.68 -6.44 13.43
C ILE A 14 -14.54 -6.94 12.51
N ALA A 15 -13.38 -7.29 13.07
CA ALA A 15 -12.28 -7.84 12.30
C ALA A 15 -12.64 -9.18 11.67
N HIS A 16 -13.33 -10.06 12.38
CA HIS A 16 -13.83 -11.33 11.85
C HIS A 16 -14.83 -11.14 10.71
N GLN A 17 -15.75 -10.21 10.84
CA GLN A 17 -16.83 -10.00 9.89
C GLN A 17 -16.37 -9.25 8.64
N TYR A 18 -15.51 -8.22 8.82
CA TYR A 18 -15.13 -7.30 7.75
C TYR A 18 -13.65 -7.36 7.38
N GLY A 19 -12.81 -8.13 8.08
CA GLY A 19 -11.38 -8.13 7.89
C GLY A 19 -10.93 -8.48 6.45
N TYR A 20 -11.58 -9.46 5.83
CA TYR A 20 -11.30 -9.83 4.43
C TYR A 20 -11.70 -8.71 3.45
N TRP A 21 -12.85 -8.08 3.69
CA TRP A 21 -13.32 -6.95 2.89
C TRP A 21 -12.43 -5.72 3.08
N ALA A 22 -11.96 -5.47 4.30
CA ALA A 22 -11.02 -4.39 4.58
C ALA A 22 -9.72 -4.57 3.79
N VAL A 23 -9.16 -5.80 3.78
CA VAL A 23 -7.97 -6.13 2.99
C VAL A 23 -8.26 -5.94 1.50
N PHE A 24 -9.35 -6.51 0.99
CA PHE A 24 -9.71 -6.44 -0.42
C PHE A 24 -9.93 -4.98 -0.89
N ILE A 25 -10.77 -4.23 -0.19
CA ILE A 25 -11.11 -2.85 -0.55
C ILE A 25 -9.90 -1.93 -0.35
N GLY A 26 -9.19 -2.06 0.77
CA GLY A 26 -8.02 -1.24 1.08
C GLY A 26 -6.94 -1.39 0.01
N ILE A 27 -6.59 -2.62 -0.37
CA ILE A 27 -5.60 -2.87 -1.43
C ILE A 27 -6.13 -2.46 -2.81
N THR A 28 -7.42 -2.67 -3.09
CA THR A 28 -8.01 -2.21 -4.37
C THR A 28 -7.87 -0.70 -4.52
N LEU A 29 -8.29 0.06 -3.51
CA LEU A 29 -8.27 1.52 -3.55
C LEU A 29 -6.84 2.08 -3.60
N GLU A 30 -5.90 1.48 -2.84
CA GLU A 30 -4.49 1.86 -2.90
C GLU A 30 -3.91 1.66 -4.31
N ASN A 31 -4.16 0.52 -4.94
CA ASN A 31 -3.69 0.24 -6.30
C ASN A 31 -4.44 1.04 -7.38
N MET A 32 -5.62 1.57 -7.09
CA MET A 32 -6.29 2.57 -7.92
C MET A 32 -5.64 3.97 -7.82
N GLY A 33 -4.69 4.16 -6.90
CA GLY A 33 -3.98 5.44 -6.70
C GLY A 33 -4.57 6.31 -5.60
N ILE A 34 -5.50 5.80 -4.80
CA ILE A 34 -6.04 6.51 -3.62
C ILE A 34 -5.02 6.33 -2.48
N PRO A 35 -4.57 7.39 -1.80
CA PRO A 35 -3.56 7.31 -0.75
C PRO A 35 -4.13 6.70 0.54
N ILE A 36 -4.37 5.41 0.51
CA ILE A 36 -4.82 4.60 1.66
C ILE A 36 -3.67 3.66 2.03
N PRO A 37 -3.43 3.42 3.33
CA PRO A 37 -2.35 2.53 3.78
C PRO A 37 -2.74 1.05 3.65
N GLY A 38 -2.99 0.58 2.41
CA GLY A 38 -3.42 -0.79 2.14
C GLY A 38 -2.37 -1.84 2.49
N GLU A 39 -1.08 -1.48 2.43
CA GLU A 39 -0.01 -2.35 2.94
C GLU A 39 -0.18 -2.62 4.44
N THR A 40 -0.48 -1.58 5.22
CA THR A 40 -0.74 -1.73 6.66
C THR A 40 -1.95 -2.61 6.90
N ILE A 41 -3.02 -2.43 6.13
CA ILE A 41 -4.23 -3.25 6.22
C ILE A 41 -3.91 -4.72 5.90
N THR A 42 -3.08 -4.98 4.89
CA THR A 42 -2.63 -6.33 4.54
C THR A 42 -1.77 -6.96 5.62
N ILE A 43 -0.86 -6.19 6.23
CA ILE A 43 -0.04 -6.64 7.35
C ILE A 43 -0.91 -7.01 8.55
N VAL A 44 -1.89 -6.16 8.89
CA VAL A 44 -2.84 -6.44 9.97
C VAL A 44 -3.67 -7.68 9.67
N GLY A 45 -4.20 -7.82 8.44
CA GLY A 45 -4.94 -9.00 8.04
C GLY A 45 -4.11 -10.30 8.13
N GLY A 46 -2.86 -10.26 7.68
CA GLY A 46 -1.93 -11.39 7.80
C GLY A 46 -1.60 -11.74 9.25
N PHE A 47 -1.42 -10.72 10.10
CA PHE A 47 -1.19 -10.88 11.53
C PHE A 47 -2.40 -11.54 12.23
N LEU A 48 -3.61 -11.05 11.97
CA LEU A 48 -4.85 -11.64 12.49
C LEU A 48 -5.08 -13.08 12.00
N ALA A 49 -4.61 -13.40 10.80
CA ALA A 49 -4.59 -14.77 10.32
C ALA A 49 -3.59 -15.63 11.11
N GLY A 50 -2.47 -15.06 11.54
CA GLY A 50 -1.46 -15.73 12.37
C GLY A 50 -1.92 -15.98 13.81
N SER A 51 -2.67 -15.05 14.42
CA SER A 51 -3.28 -15.18 15.75
C SER A 51 -4.48 -16.14 15.76
N GLY A 52 -5.05 -16.47 14.59
CA GLY A 52 -6.17 -17.40 14.47
C GLY A 52 -7.53 -16.72 14.26
N ASP A 53 -7.57 -15.39 14.24
CA ASP A 53 -8.80 -14.59 14.08
C ASP A 53 -9.29 -14.58 12.63
N LEU A 54 -8.38 -14.73 11.65
CA LEU A 54 -8.72 -14.79 10.22
C LEU A 54 -8.13 -16.03 9.56
N ASN A 55 -8.73 -16.44 8.44
CA ASN A 55 -8.20 -17.51 7.62
C ASN A 55 -7.11 -16.98 6.68
N TYR A 56 -5.92 -17.59 6.74
CA TYR A 56 -4.75 -17.20 5.92
C TYR A 56 -5.07 -17.14 4.41
N TRP A 57 -5.74 -18.18 3.89
CA TRP A 57 -6.01 -18.28 2.46
C TRP A 57 -7.01 -17.22 1.97
N LEU A 58 -8.00 -16.88 2.81
CA LEU A 58 -8.98 -15.85 2.48
C LEU A 58 -8.32 -14.45 2.49
N VAL A 59 -7.44 -14.17 3.45
CA VAL A 59 -6.64 -12.93 3.46
C VAL A 59 -5.76 -12.84 2.23
N LEU A 60 -5.07 -13.94 1.88
CA LEU A 60 -4.19 -13.98 0.72
C LEU A 60 -4.96 -13.74 -0.58
N VAL A 61 -6.10 -14.42 -0.77
CA VAL A 61 -6.94 -14.24 -1.96
C VAL A 61 -7.51 -12.83 -2.03
N SER A 62 -7.95 -12.27 -0.89
CA SER A 62 -8.44 -10.89 -0.81
C SER A 62 -7.36 -9.88 -1.23
N ALA A 63 -6.12 -10.05 -0.75
CA ALA A 63 -5.00 -9.18 -1.10
C ALA A 63 -4.64 -9.30 -2.60
N ILE A 64 -4.56 -10.53 -3.15
CA ILE A 64 -4.26 -10.75 -4.57
C ILE A 64 -5.34 -10.15 -5.47
N THR A 65 -6.60 -10.48 -5.21
CA THR A 65 -7.72 -10.02 -6.03
C THR A 65 -7.90 -8.51 -5.97
N GLY A 66 -7.79 -7.92 -4.78
CA GLY A 66 -7.82 -6.48 -4.60
C GLY A 66 -6.72 -5.77 -5.37
N ALA A 67 -5.49 -6.26 -5.28
CA ALA A 67 -4.35 -5.71 -5.99
C ALA A 67 -4.51 -5.80 -7.52
N VAL A 68 -4.93 -6.96 -8.01
CA VAL A 68 -5.17 -7.18 -9.45
C VAL A 68 -6.26 -6.26 -9.97
N LEU A 69 -7.37 -6.12 -9.25
CA LEU A 69 -8.49 -5.26 -9.69
C LEU A 69 -8.11 -3.79 -9.68
N GLY A 70 -7.42 -3.31 -8.64
CA GLY A 70 -6.96 -1.92 -8.57
C GLY A 70 -6.04 -1.54 -9.72
N ASP A 71 -5.05 -2.38 -10.03
CA ASP A 71 -4.15 -2.15 -11.15
C ASP A 71 -4.83 -2.26 -12.51
N ASN A 72 -5.82 -3.17 -12.66
CA ASN A 72 -6.62 -3.25 -13.88
C ASN A 72 -7.40 -1.95 -14.13
N PHE A 73 -7.96 -1.39 -13.08
CA PHE A 73 -8.61 -0.08 -13.18
C PHE A 73 -7.61 0.99 -13.64
N GLY A 74 -6.42 1.04 -13.03
CA GLY A 74 -5.34 1.94 -13.44
C GLY A 74 -4.93 1.74 -14.91
N TYR A 75 -4.80 0.49 -15.36
CA TYR A 75 -4.49 0.15 -16.76
C TYR A 75 -5.54 0.73 -17.73
N TRP A 76 -6.82 0.55 -17.45
CA TRP A 76 -7.88 1.07 -18.33
C TRP A 76 -7.96 2.59 -18.30
N LEU A 77 -7.75 3.21 -17.14
CA LEU A 77 -7.63 4.68 -17.06
C LEU A 77 -6.45 5.21 -17.88
N GLY A 78 -5.29 4.55 -17.79
CA GLY A 78 -4.12 4.91 -18.58
C GLY A 78 -4.34 4.73 -20.07
N ARG A 79 -5.00 3.63 -20.45
CA ARG A 79 -5.31 3.33 -21.85
C ARG A 79 -6.30 4.32 -22.48
N ALA A 80 -7.30 4.75 -21.71
CA ALA A 80 -8.32 5.72 -22.15
C ALA A 80 -7.83 7.18 -22.06
N GLY A 81 -7.16 7.53 -20.94
CA GLY A 81 -6.73 8.89 -20.66
C GLY A 81 -5.38 9.28 -21.26
N GLY A 82 -4.56 8.31 -21.62
CA GLY A 82 -3.26 8.53 -22.26
C GLY A 82 -2.30 9.40 -21.44
N TRP A 83 -1.38 10.06 -22.13
CA TRP A 83 -0.36 10.92 -21.53
C TRP A 83 -0.93 12.10 -20.71
N PRO A 84 -2.00 12.82 -21.18
CA PRO A 84 -2.60 13.91 -20.40
C PRO A 84 -3.11 13.46 -19.01
N PHE A 85 -3.63 12.23 -18.91
CA PHE A 85 -4.04 11.65 -17.63
C PHE A 85 -2.84 11.48 -16.70
N LEU A 86 -1.73 10.92 -17.20
CA LEU A 86 -0.51 10.72 -16.39
C LEU A 86 0.05 12.03 -15.87
N LEU A 87 0.03 13.09 -16.67
CA LEU A 87 0.45 14.43 -16.24
C LEU A 87 -0.41 14.99 -15.10
N LYS A 88 -1.75 14.76 -15.15
CA LYS A 88 -2.65 15.16 -14.06
C LYS A 88 -2.36 14.40 -12.77
N VAL A 89 -2.17 13.09 -12.86
CA VAL A 89 -1.81 12.24 -11.72
C VAL A 89 -0.45 12.65 -11.16
N GLY A 90 0.55 12.86 -12.03
CA GLY A 90 1.87 13.32 -11.63
C GLY A 90 1.83 14.67 -10.90
N LYS A 91 1.00 15.61 -11.36
CA LYS A 91 0.79 16.90 -10.70
C LYS A 91 0.21 16.72 -9.28
N PHE A 92 -0.73 15.81 -9.10
CA PHE A 92 -1.30 15.48 -7.79
C PHE A 92 -0.22 14.97 -6.82
N PHE A 93 0.66 14.09 -7.29
CA PHE A 93 1.78 13.56 -6.50
C PHE A 93 3.04 14.46 -6.51
N ARG A 94 2.97 15.68 -7.07
CA ARG A 94 4.08 16.63 -7.22
C ARG A 94 5.30 16.06 -7.95
N ILE A 95 5.06 15.18 -8.91
CA ILE A 95 6.11 14.58 -9.75
C ILE A 95 6.31 15.44 -11.00
N PRO A 96 7.53 15.93 -11.28
CA PRO A 96 7.81 16.73 -12.46
C PRO A 96 7.56 15.94 -13.76
N PRO A 97 7.02 16.59 -14.83
CA PRO A 97 6.76 15.94 -16.13
C PRO A 97 7.97 15.22 -16.71
N GLN A 98 9.18 15.77 -16.55
CA GLN A 98 10.43 15.17 -17.03
C GLN A 98 10.70 13.80 -16.39
N LYS A 99 10.41 13.64 -15.09
CA LYS A 99 10.54 12.34 -14.41
C LYS A 99 9.52 11.32 -14.92
N LEU A 100 8.30 11.77 -15.23
CA LEU A 100 7.27 10.90 -15.82
C LEU A 100 7.65 10.45 -17.23
N GLU A 101 8.26 11.33 -18.02
CA GLU A 101 8.71 11.04 -19.37
C GLU A 101 9.85 10.02 -19.39
N LEU A 102 10.85 10.20 -18.53
CA LEU A 102 11.93 9.22 -18.31
C LEU A 102 11.37 7.87 -17.84
N ALA A 103 10.45 7.89 -16.90
CA ALA A 103 9.82 6.68 -16.41
C ALA A 103 9.03 5.96 -17.52
N LYS A 104 8.31 6.70 -18.40
CA LYS A 104 7.62 6.14 -19.56
C LYS A 104 8.59 5.50 -20.55
N GLU A 105 9.71 6.17 -20.85
CA GLU A 105 10.73 5.64 -21.76
C GLU A 105 11.34 4.34 -21.21
N GLN A 106 11.74 4.33 -19.93
CA GLN A 106 12.27 3.15 -19.27
C GLN A 106 11.26 2.01 -19.20
N PHE A 107 9.98 2.35 -18.89
CA PHE A 107 8.90 1.38 -18.87
C PHE A 107 8.68 0.73 -20.24
N SER A 108 8.69 1.53 -21.31
CA SER A 108 8.43 1.04 -22.68
C SER A 108 9.52 0.05 -23.15
N LYS A 109 10.74 0.17 -22.65
CA LYS A 109 11.85 -0.75 -23.00
C LYS A 109 11.63 -2.18 -22.48
N ASN A 110 10.96 -2.34 -21.30
CA ASN A 110 10.73 -3.63 -20.67
C ASN A 110 9.43 -3.66 -19.86
N ALA A 111 8.31 -3.29 -20.49
CA ALA A 111 7.01 -3.18 -19.82
C ALA A 111 6.59 -4.41 -18.98
N PRO A 112 6.77 -5.67 -19.42
CA PRO A 112 6.41 -6.83 -18.60
C PRO A 112 7.19 -6.91 -17.29
N ARG A 113 8.52 -6.66 -17.35
CA ARG A 113 9.37 -6.64 -16.15
C ARG A 113 9.01 -5.46 -15.24
N ALA A 114 8.73 -4.30 -15.83
CA ALA A 114 8.34 -3.10 -15.08
C ALA A 114 7.01 -3.30 -14.33
N VAL A 115 6.02 -3.98 -14.92
CA VAL A 115 4.76 -4.34 -14.24
C VAL A 115 5.01 -5.31 -13.11
N PHE A 116 5.80 -6.37 -13.33
CA PHE A 116 6.05 -7.39 -12.31
C PHE A 116 6.89 -6.83 -11.15
N PHE A 117 8.08 -6.28 -11.44
CA PHE A 117 9.03 -5.83 -10.42
C PHE A 117 8.69 -4.44 -9.85
N GLY A 118 8.01 -3.59 -10.61
CA GLY A 118 7.55 -2.27 -10.15
C GLY A 118 6.65 -2.34 -8.92
N ARG A 119 5.99 -3.48 -8.71
CA ARG A 119 5.12 -3.73 -7.56
C ARG A 119 5.86 -3.73 -6.21
N PHE A 120 7.13 -4.07 -6.21
CA PHE A 120 7.96 -4.10 -5.00
C PHE A 120 8.49 -2.70 -4.59
N VAL A 121 8.26 -1.71 -5.43
CA VAL A 121 8.60 -0.30 -5.15
C VAL A 121 7.29 0.49 -5.05
N ALA A 122 6.98 1.01 -3.86
CA ALA A 122 5.68 1.62 -3.55
C ALA A 122 5.23 2.68 -4.57
N LEU A 123 6.15 3.57 -4.99
CA LEU A 123 5.84 4.60 -5.96
C LEU A 123 5.60 4.03 -7.37
N LEU A 124 6.41 3.05 -7.80
CA LEU A 124 6.30 2.45 -9.13
C LEU A 124 5.02 1.60 -9.26
N ARG A 125 4.57 0.99 -8.18
CA ARG A 125 3.35 0.18 -8.14
C ARG A 125 2.12 0.99 -8.57
N ILE A 126 1.93 2.19 -8.03
CA ILE A 126 0.79 3.06 -8.35
C ILE A 126 0.77 3.43 -9.84
N PHE A 127 1.94 3.59 -10.45
CA PHE A 127 2.07 4.01 -11.84
C PHE A 127 2.14 2.84 -12.84
N ALA A 128 2.41 1.61 -12.40
CA ALA A 128 2.62 0.47 -13.29
C ALA A 128 1.40 0.16 -14.16
N GLY A 129 0.19 0.15 -13.59
CA GLY A 129 -1.06 -0.03 -14.31
C GLY A 129 -1.31 1.07 -15.35
N PRO A 130 -1.40 2.35 -14.94
CA PRO A 130 -1.58 3.46 -15.86
C PRO A 130 -0.53 3.51 -16.98
N MET A 131 0.75 3.29 -16.66
CA MET A 131 1.84 3.31 -17.65
C MET A 131 1.73 2.16 -18.66
N ALA A 132 1.33 0.96 -18.21
CA ALA A 132 1.07 -0.16 -19.11
C ALA A 132 -0.06 0.15 -20.09
N GLY A 133 -1.13 0.81 -19.61
CA GLY A 133 -2.24 1.29 -20.43
C GLY A 133 -1.81 2.33 -21.47
N ILE A 134 -1.05 3.35 -21.05
CA ILE A 134 -0.51 4.41 -21.91
C ILE A 134 0.45 3.85 -22.96
N ALA A 135 1.31 2.92 -22.57
CA ALA A 135 2.23 2.22 -23.48
C ALA A 135 1.53 1.24 -24.42
N ARG A 136 0.19 1.12 -24.33
CA ARG A 136 -0.64 0.17 -25.10
C ARG A 136 -0.15 -1.27 -25.03
N MET A 137 0.39 -1.67 -23.86
CA MET A 137 0.76 -3.05 -23.60
C MET A 137 -0.46 -3.97 -23.84
N PRO A 138 -0.33 -5.11 -24.55
CA PRO A 138 -1.44 -6.06 -24.72
C PRO A 138 -1.99 -6.50 -23.34
N TYR A 139 -3.31 -6.41 -23.18
CA TYR A 139 -3.97 -6.66 -21.89
C TYR A 139 -3.63 -8.03 -21.28
N GLY A 140 -3.63 -9.09 -22.09
CA GLY A 140 -3.29 -10.43 -21.59
C GLY A 140 -1.88 -10.51 -20.98
N ARG A 141 -0.89 -9.85 -21.60
CA ARG A 141 0.48 -9.77 -21.04
C ARG A 141 0.52 -8.95 -19.76
N PHE A 142 -0.17 -7.81 -19.75
CA PHE A 142 -0.30 -6.99 -18.55
C PHE A 142 -0.92 -7.80 -17.41
N PHE A 143 -2.08 -8.44 -17.66
CA PHE A 143 -2.81 -9.22 -16.66
C PHE A 143 -1.96 -10.34 -16.05
N LEU A 144 -1.25 -11.12 -16.87
CA LEU A 144 -0.38 -12.19 -16.39
C LEU A 144 0.78 -11.68 -15.54
N CYS A 145 1.46 -10.61 -15.99
CA CYS A 145 2.55 -10.00 -15.21
C CYS A 145 2.03 -9.39 -13.90
N ASN A 146 0.87 -8.74 -13.95
CA ASN A 146 0.22 -8.14 -12.80
C ASN A 146 -0.22 -9.21 -11.79
N LEU A 147 -0.91 -10.24 -12.25
CA LEU A 147 -1.33 -11.37 -11.42
C LEU A 147 -0.14 -12.07 -10.76
N GLY A 148 0.92 -12.38 -11.55
CA GLY A 148 2.13 -13.01 -11.03
C GLY A 148 2.82 -12.14 -9.98
N GLY A 149 3.00 -10.84 -10.27
CA GLY A 149 3.58 -9.90 -9.31
C GLY A 149 2.73 -9.72 -8.06
N ALA A 150 1.39 -9.64 -8.20
CA ALA A 150 0.45 -9.54 -7.08
C ALA A 150 0.51 -10.78 -6.18
N THR A 151 0.55 -11.95 -6.79
CA THR A 151 0.62 -13.22 -6.05
C THR A 151 1.92 -13.30 -5.24
N VAL A 152 3.07 -13.01 -5.85
CA VAL A 152 4.36 -13.04 -5.14
C VAL A 152 4.39 -12.02 -4.02
N TRP A 153 3.99 -10.77 -4.29
CA TRP A 153 3.98 -9.70 -3.30
C TRP A 153 3.05 -10.04 -2.13
N ALA A 154 1.79 -10.40 -2.42
CA ALA A 154 0.81 -10.73 -1.37
C ALA A 154 1.23 -11.94 -0.55
N THR A 155 1.80 -12.99 -1.20
CA THR A 155 2.32 -14.15 -0.49
C THR A 155 3.43 -13.75 0.48
N ILE A 156 4.38 -12.93 0.06
CA ILE A 156 5.45 -12.46 0.95
C ILE A 156 4.87 -11.66 2.13
N MET A 157 4.02 -10.66 1.85
CA MET A 157 3.48 -9.76 2.87
C MET A 157 2.58 -10.49 3.87
N VAL A 158 1.63 -11.27 3.37
CA VAL A 158 0.67 -12.01 4.22
C VAL A 158 1.40 -13.10 5.01
N THR A 159 2.35 -13.83 4.38
CA THR A 159 3.07 -14.91 5.07
C THR A 159 3.98 -14.38 6.17
N LEU A 160 4.75 -13.31 5.90
CA LEU A 160 5.60 -12.69 6.93
C LEU A 160 4.75 -12.19 8.11
N SER A 161 3.64 -11.51 7.81
CA SER A 161 2.73 -11.01 8.84
C SER A 161 2.04 -12.13 9.61
N PHE A 162 1.70 -13.23 8.93
CA PHE A 162 1.13 -14.44 9.55
C PHE A 162 2.10 -15.06 10.56
N PHE A 163 3.39 -15.20 10.21
CA PHE A 163 4.39 -15.71 11.16
C PHE A 163 4.59 -14.75 12.35
N LEU A 164 4.55 -13.43 12.10
CA LEU A 164 4.61 -12.47 13.21
C LEU A 164 3.40 -12.63 14.15
N GLY A 165 2.18 -12.81 13.62
CA GLY A 165 0.98 -13.06 14.43
C GLY A 165 1.03 -14.36 15.24
N ARG A 166 1.74 -15.39 14.74
CA ARG A 166 1.98 -16.63 15.49
C ARG A 166 3.01 -16.49 16.62
N LEU A 167 4.01 -15.65 16.42
CA LEU A 167 5.12 -15.49 17.37
C LEU A 167 4.80 -14.48 18.48
N PHE A 168 3.98 -13.49 18.20
CA PHE A 168 3.69 -12.40 19.12
C PHE A 168 2.19 -12.31 19.39
N PRO A 169 1.74 -12.39 20.64
CA PRO A 169 0.34 -12.18 20.99
C PRO A 169 -0.09 -10.73 20.71
N LEU A 170 -1.33 -10.55 20.24
CA LEU A 170 -1.87 -9.27 19.79
C LEU A 170 -1.73 -8.14 20.82
N HIS A 171 -1.93 -8.45 22.12
CA HIS A 171 -1.80 -7.48 23.21
C HIS A 171 -0.39 -6.90 23.37
N GLN A 172 0.65 -7.72 23.11
CA GLN A 172 2.05 -7.24 23.14
C GLN A 172 2.36 -6.34 21.95
N LEU A 173 1.81 -6.66 20.78
CA LEU A 173 1.99 -5.85 19.59
C LEU A 173 1.34 -4.49 19.75
N VAL A 174 0.06 -4.44 20.18
CA VAL A 174 -0.70 -3.19 20.40
C VAL A 174 0.00 -2.31 21.43
N SER A 175 0.46 -2.89 22.54
CA SER A 175 1.19 -2.15 23.58
C SER A 175 2.55 -1.63 23.09
N SER A 176 3.24 -2.40 22.26
CA SER A 176 4.52 -1.99 21.65
C SER A 176 4.29 -0.90 20.60
N MET A 177 3.31 -1.06 19.71
CA MET A 177 2.96 -0.03 18.71
C MET A 177 2.53 1.28 19.37
N ALA A 178 1.76 1.24 20.46
CA ALA A 178 1.42 2.43 21.22
C ALA A 178 2.67 3.13 21.78
N ARG A 179 3.61 2.37 22.36
CA ARG A 179 4.89 2.91 22.86
C ARG A 179 5.74 3.50 21.75
N PHE A 180 5.90 2.80 20.60
CA PHE A 180 6.62 3.32 19.44
C PHE A 180 5.93 4.52 18.81
N GLY A 181 4.60 4.52 18.72
CA GLY A 181 3.82 5.65 18.22
C GLY A 181 3.99 6.91 19.10
N ILE A 182 3.93 6.74 20.42
CA ILE A 182 4.21 7.84 21.38
C ILE A 182 5.66 8.32 21.22
N LEU A 183 6.62 7.41 21.11
CA LEU A 183 8.04 7.76 20.95
C LEU A 183 8.28 8.51 19.62
N ALA A 184 7.69 8.06 18.53
CA ALA A 184 7.75 8.73 17.23
C ALA A 184 7.11 10.13 17.29
N LEU A 185 5.96 10.26 17.96
CA LEU A 185 5.30 11.55 18.18
C LEU A 185 6.19 12.50 18.98
N ILE A 186 6.82 12.01 20.07
CA ILE A 186 7.76 12.81 20.88
C ILE A 186 8.95 13.27 20.03
N ILE A 187 9.51 12.38 19.20
CA ILE A 187 10.65 12.73 18.32
C ILE A 187 10.23 13.80 17.31
N VAL A 188 9.06 13.66 16.68
CA VAL A 188 8.54 14.65 15.72
C VAL A 188 8.28 16.00 16.39
N LEU A 189 7.66 16.00 17.59
CA LEU A 189 7.41 17.20 18.36
C LEU A 189 8.73 17.86 18.81
N ALA A 190 9.69 17.06 19.29
CA ALA A 190 11.00 17.56 19.65
C ALA A 190 11.72 18.17 18.46
N TRP A 191 11.67 17.52 17.29
CA TRP A 191 12.26 18.05 16.05
C TRP A 191 11.60 19.35 15.62
N THR A 192 10.28 19.45 15.62
CA THR A 192 9.54 20.67 15.23
C THR A 192 9.78 21.83 16.19
N ILE A 193 10.07 21.59 17.47
CA ILE A 193 10.37 22.61 18.46
C ILE A 193 11.86 23.00 18.42
N ILE A 194 12.75 22.02 18.34
CA ILE A 194 14.21 22.25 18.45
C ILE A 194 14.78 22.84 17.15
N HIS A 195 14.30 22.38 15.99
CA HIS A 195 14.82 22.84 14.69
C HIS A 195 14.74 24.36 14.50
N PRO A 196 13.61 25.05 14.72
CA PRO A 196 13.54 26.50 14.58
C PRO A 196 14.36 27.25 15.64
N ILE A 197 14.54 26.68 16.85
CA ILE A 197 15.37 27.29 17.91
C ILE A 197 16.86 27.24 17.51
N LEU A 198 17.31 26.15 16.92
CA LEU A 198 18.68 26.02 16.43
C LEU A 198 18.95 26.91 15.22
N GLU A 199 17.99 27.09 14.32
CA GLU A 199 18.11 28.00 13.18
C GLU A 199 18.14 29.46 13.61
N SER A 200 17.34 29.85 14.62
CA SER A 200 17.34 31.21 15.13
C SER A 200 18.66 31.58 15.82
N ARG A 201 19.31 30.65 16.50
CA ARG A 201 20.64 30.86 17.09
C ARG A 201 21.76 31.02 16.05
N LYS A 202 21.66 30.29 14.90
CA LYS A 202 22.63 30.41 13.79
C LYS A 202 22.52 31.74 13.04
N LYS A 203 21.40 32.44 13.13
CA LYS A 203 21.22 33.78 12.50
C LYS A 203 21.65 34.95 13.40
N MET A 204 21.92 34.68 14.67
CA MET A 204 22.38 35.70 15.64
C MET A 204 23.88 35.62 15.98
N ALA A 205 24.58 34.61 15.44
CA ALA A 205 26.04 34.48 15.51
C ALA A 205 26.68 34.80 14.14
#